data_8397974f40ac9a32e0d2c8108f77e063
#
_entry.id   8397974f40ac9a32e0d2c8108f77e063
#
_cell.length_a   1.000
_cell.length_b   1.000
_cell.length_c   1.000
_cell.angle_alpha   90.00
_cell.angle_beta   90.00
_cell.angle_gamma   90.00
#
_symmetry.space_group_name_H-M   'P 1'
#
loop_
_entity.id
_entity.type
_entity.pdbx_description
1 polymer ?
#
loop_
_entity_poly.entity_id
_entity_poly.type
_entity_poly.pdbx_seq_one_letter_code
_entity_poly.pdbx_strand_id
1 'polypeptide(L)'
;MAFILTRIDVGDYSAWKPMFDKDAPGARRDAKGHRIFRGAENPNEVFIQVEFASADDARAGVERLLASGVLDRFPDRSGPTLVEEAESVAYR
;
A
#
# COMPACT_ATOMS: atom_id res chain seq x y z
N MET A 1 -5.29 -14.59 -4.67
CA MET A 1 -4.35 -13.47 -4.60
C MET A 1 -4.45 -12.79 -3.24
N ALA A 2 -3.35 -12.35 -2.72
CA ALA A 2 -3.28 -11.61 -1.47
C ALA A 2 -2.89 -10.16 -1.74
N PHE A 3 -3.33 -9.27 -0.90
CA PHE A 3 -3.10 -7.84 -1.06
C PHE A 3 -2.71 -7.21 0.27
N ILE A 4 -1.95 -6.13 0.19
CA ILE A 4 -1.77 -5.22 1.32
C ILE A 4 -2.58 -3.97 0.99
N LEU A 5 -3.47 -3.60 1.90
CA LEU A 5 -4.27 -2.38 1.78
C LEU A 5 -3.80 -1.36 2.80
N THR A 6 -3.53 -0.14 2.36
CA THR A 6 -3.08 0.93 3.24
C THR A 6 -3.76 2.23 2.82
N ARG A 7 -4.22 2.98 3.80
CA ARG A 7 -4.72 4.34 3.61
C ARG A 7 -3.81 5.28 4.37
N ILE A 8 -3.34 6.35 3.73
CA ILE A 8 -2.42 7.32 4.36
C ILE A 8 -2.78 8.73 3.90
N ASP A 9 -2.84 9.67 4.85
CA ASP A 9 -2.78 11.08 4.50
C ASP A 9 -1.31 11.44 4.38
N VAL A 10 -0.84 11.69 3.16
CA VAL A 10 0.57 11.93 2.89
C VAL A 10 0.95 13.41 2.93
N GLY A 11 -0.03 14.29 3.12
CA GLY A 11 0.18 15.73 3.20
C GLY A 11 0.46 16.40 1.85
N ASP A 12 1.35 15.83 1.05
CA ASP A 12 1.69 16.33 -0.28
C ASP A 12 1.99 15.13 -1.18
N TYR A 13 1.06 14.80 -2.07
CA TYR A 13 1.20 13.66 -2.97
C TYR A 13 2.47 13.76 -3.83
N SER A 14 2.74 14.96 -4.36
CA SER A 14 3.88 15.14 -5.26
C SER A 14 5.23 14.93 -4.57
N ALA A 15 5.31 15.23 -3.27
CA ALA A 15 6.51 14.96 -2.48
C ALA A 15 6.60 13.49 -2.08
N TRP A 16 5.46 12.86 -1.80
CA TRP A 16 5.41 11.47 -1.35
C TRP A 16 5.67 10.45 -2.46
N LYS A 17 5.14 10.70 -3.67
CA LYS A 17 5.17 9.71 -4.76
C LYS A 17 6.59 9.26 -5.13
N PRO A 18 7.58 10.17 -5.28
CA PRO A 18 8.95 9.73 -5.57
C PRO A 18 9.55 8.83 -4.47
N MET A 19 9.19 9.10 -3.21
CA MET A 19 9.64 8.28 -2.08
C MET A 19 9.01 6.88 -2.14
N PHE A 20 7.72 6.81 -2.47
CA PHE A 20 7.03 5.54 -2.66
C PHE A 20 7.68 4.73 -3.79
N ASP A 21 7.99 5.36 -4.91
CA ASP A 21 8.55 4.69 -6.08
C ASP A 21 9.91 4.03 -5.80
N LYS A 22 10.68 4.58 -4.88
CA LYS A 22 11.98 4.01 -4.52
C LYS A 22 11.87 2.67 -3.79
N ASP A 23 10.74 2.43 -3.12
CA ASP A 23 10.53 1.23 -2.30
C ASP A 23 11.73 0.93 -1.40
N ALA A 24 12.22 1.93 -0.68
CA ALA A 24 13.39 1.79 0.18
C ALA A 24 13.25 0.63 1.19
N PRO A 25 12.05 0.40 1.80
CA PRO A 25 11.86 -0.77 2.68
C PRO A 25 11.94 -2.12 1.96
N GLY A 26 11.82 -2.14 0.63
CA GLY A 26 11.72 -3.37 -0.12
C GLY A 26 10.41 -4.11 0.10
N ALA A 27 9.37 -3.39 0.53
CA ALA A 27 8.08 -3.98 0.85
C ALA A 27 7.39 -4.58 -0.37
N ARG A 28 7.64 -4.03 -1.56
CA ARG A 28 7.02 -4.47 -2.81
C ARG A 28 7.96 -5.32 -3.68
N ARG A 29 9.06 -5.79 -3.11
CA ARG A 29 10.07 -6.55 -3.83
C ARG A 29 9.50 -7.78 -4.53
N ASP A 30 8.58 -8.47 -3.87
CA ASP A 30 7.95 -9.69 -4.40
C ASP A 30 6.53 -9.43 -4.90
N ALA A 31 6.13 -8.17 -5.04
CA ALA A 31 4.78 -7.82 -5.45
C ALA A 31 4.58 -8.05 -6.95
N LYS A 32 3.35 -8.37 -7.32
CA LYS A 32 2.93 -8.53 -8.71
C LYS A 32 2.57 -7.18 -9.35
N GLY A 33 2.11 -6.24 -8.55
CA GLY A 33 1.71 -4.93 -9.02
C GLY A 33 1.07 -4.13 -7.90
N HIS A 34 0.70 -2.90 -8.20
CA HIS A 34 0.00 -2.06 -7.23
C HIS A 34 -0.93 -1.08 -7.91
N ARG A 35 -1.87 -0.56 -7.14
CA ARG A 35 -2.73 0.54 -7.54
C ARG A 35 -2.70 1.60 -6.46
N ILE A 36 -2.72 2.85 -6.87
CA ILE A 36 -2.83 3.99 -5.97
C ILE A 36 -4.07 4.76 -6.36
N PHE A 37 -4.93 4.99 -5.38
CA PHE A 37 -6.10 5.84 -5.54
C PHE A 37 -5.90 7.08 -4.68
N ARG A 38 -6.30 8.23 -5.19
CA ARG A 38 -6.28 9.47 -4.42
C ARG A 38 -7.71 9.81 -4.05
N GLY A 39 -7.90 10.34 -2.85
CA GLY A 39 -9.22 10.80 -2.45
C GLY A 39 -9.74 11.85 -3.45
N ALA A 40 -10.99 11.68 -3.90
CA ALA A 40 -11.58 12.61 -4.86
C ALA A 40 -11.74 14.02 -4.27
N GLU A 41 -11.99 14.09 -2.97
CA GLU A 41 -12.19 15.36 -2.25
C GLU A 41 -10.92 15.81 -1.52
N ASN A 42 -10.03 14.87 -1.17
CA ASN A 42 -8.75 15.16 -0.56
C ASN A 42 -7.67 14.41 -1.33
N PRO A 43 -7.03 15.04 -2.33
CA PRO A 43 -6.05 14.35 -3.19
C PRO A 43 -4.76 13.96 -2.48
N ASN A 44 -4.56 14.40 -1.23
CA ASN A 44 -3.40 14.00 -0.43
C ASN A 44 -3.71 12.79 0.45
N GLU A 45 -4.93 12.29 0.43
CA GLU A 45 -5.29 11.03 1.03
C GLU A 45 -5.16 9.94 -0.04
N VAL A 46 -4.27 8.97 0.20
CA VAL A 46 -4.01 7.92 -0.76
C VAL A 46 -4.46 6.56 -0.22
N PHE A 47 -4.92 5.73 -1.13
CA PHE A 47 -5.34 4.36 -0.85
C PHE A 47 -4.49 3.47 -1.75
N ILE A 48 -3.68 2.62 -1.13
CA ILE A 48 -2.68 1.81 -1.83
C ILE A 48 -3.10 0.35 -1.76
N GLN A 49 -3.11 -0.30 -2.92
CA GLN A 49 -3.40 -1.73 -3.04
C GLN A 49 -2.19 -2.40 -3.69
N VAL A 50 -1.51 -3.25 -2.95
CA VAL A 50 -0.34 -3.99 -3.47
C VAL A 50 -0.71 -5.46 -3.58
N GLU A 51 -0.54 -6.03 -4.77
CA GLU A 51 -0.91 -7.41 -5.05
C GLU A 51 0.28 -8.35 -4.95
N PHE A 52 0.07 -9.51 -4.31
CA PHE A 52 1.07 -10.56 -4.17
C PHE A 52 0.48 -11.92 -4.59
N ALA A 53 1.36 -12.82 -5.03
CA ALA A 53 0.93 -14.17 -5.43
C ALA A 53 0.44 -15.00 -4.25
N SER A 54 0.96 -14.75 -3.05
CA SER A 54 0.62 -15.52 -1.86
C SER A 54 0.51 -14.63 -0.63
N ALA A 55 -0.20 -15.13 0.39
CA ALA A 55 -0.30 -14.46 1.68
C ALA A 55 1.07 -14.38 2.36
N ASP A 56 1.93 -15.39 2.18
CA ASP A 56 3.26 -15.38 2.78
C ASP A 56 4.14 -14.27 2.21
N ASP A 57 4.09 -14.04 0.90
CA ASP A 57 4.83 -12.96 0.27
C ASP A 57 4.31 -11.60 0.75
N ALA A 58 2.99 -11.46 0.87
CA ALA A 58 2.37 -10.24 1.36
C ALA A 58 2.75 -9.98 2.82
N ARG A 59 2.75 -11.03 3.65
CA ARG A 59 3.13 -10.91 5.07
C ARG A 59 4.57 -10.44 5.21
N ALA A 60 5.48 -11.00 4.40
CA ALA A 60 6.86 -10.57 4.40
C ALA A 60 7.00 -9.10 4.00
N GLY A 61 6.18 -8.64 3.06
CA GLY A 61 6.14 -7.24 2.65
C GLY A 61 5.69 -6.33 3.79
N VAL A 62 4.65 -6.72 4.51
CA VAL A 62 4.17 -5.96 5.69
C VAL A 62 5.28 -5.86 6.74
N GLU A 63 5.96 -6.98 7.02
CA GLU A 63 7.03 -7.00 8.02
C GLU A 63 8.18 -6.05 7.65
N ARG A 64 8.60 -6.04 6.38
CA ARG A 64 9.65 -5.13 5.91
C ARG A 64 9.21 -3.67 6.01
N LEU A 65 7.96 -3.39 5.67
CA LEU A 65 7.42 -2.04 5.72
C LEU A 65 7.39 -1.52 7.16
N LEU A 66 6.88 -2.32 8.09
CA LEU A 66 6.80 -1.93 9.50
C LEU A 66 8.19 -1.81 10.12
N ALA A 67 9.10 -2.71 9.81
CA ALA A 67 10.46 -2.69 10.35
C ALA A 67 11.24 -1.46 9.91
N SER A 68 10.93 -0.90 8.74
CA SER A 68 11.63 0.28 8.22
C SER A 68 11.32 1.56 8.99
N GLY A 69 10.18 1.62 9.68
CA GLY A 69 9.74 2.82 10.39
C GLY A 69 9.24 3.95 9.47
N VAL A 70 9.17 3.72 8.16
CA VAL A 70 8.78 4.79 7.21
C VAL A 70 7.36 5.28 7.45
N LEU A 71 6.47 4.41 7.93
CA LEU A 71 5.08 4.77 8.21
C LEU A 71 4.93 5.66 9.43
N ASP A 72 5.93 5.71 10.29
CA ASP A 72 5.89 6.58 11.48
C ASP A 72 5.84 8.05 11.11
N ARG A 73 6.21 8.40 9.87
CA ARG A 73 6.11 9.76 9.36
C ARG A 73 4.67 10.16 9.04
N PHE A 74 3.77 9.19 8.96
CA PHE A 74 2.39 9.39 8.54
C PHE A 74 1.44 8.84 9.60
N PRO A 75 1.23 9.58 10.70
CA PRO A 75 0.39 9.08 11.80
C PRO A 75 -1.09 8.96 11.43
N ASP A 76 -1.56 9.74 10.45
CA ASP A 76 -2.94 9.64 9.98
C ASP A 76 -3.01 8.57 8.88
N ARG A 77 -3.15 7.32 9.33
CA ARG A 77 -3.18 6.17 8.42
C ARG A 77 -4.02 5.04 8.97
N SER A 78 -4.40 4.13 8.06
CA SER A 78 -5.03 2.85 8.39
C SER A 78 -4.28 1.75 7.66
N GLY A 79 -3.94 0.67 8.36
CA GLY A 79 -3.12 -0.41 7.82
C GLY A 79 -1.65 -0.17 8.06
N PRO A 80 -0.77 -0.94 7.41
CA PRO A 80 -1.09 -1.89 6.34
C PRO A 80 -1.89 -3.10 6.84
N THR A 81 -2.85 -3.54 6.05
CA THR A 81 -3.67 -4.70 6.35
C THR A 81 -3.51 -5.76 5.27
N LEU A 82 -3.13 -6.96 5.70
CA LEU A 82 -3.06 -8.11 4.80
C LEU A 82 -4.47 -8.66 4.59
N VAL A 83 -4.87 -8.77 3.33
CA VAL A 83 -6.19 -9.29 2.96
C VAL A 83 -6.06 -10.31 1.84
N GLU A 84 -7.06 -11.15 1.70
CA GLU A 84 -7.17 -12.07 0.58
C GLU A 84 -8.45 -11.76 -0.18
N GLU A 85 -8.40 -11.86 -1.51
CA GLU A 85 -9.57 -11.57 -2.33
C GLU A 85 -10.63 -12.63 -2.10
N ALA A 86 -11.83 -12.19 -1.73
CA ALA A 86 -12.96 -13.09 -1.53
C ALA A 86 -13.83 -13.17 -2.78
N GLU A 87 -13.94 -12.07 -3.52
CA GLU A 87 -14.81 -12.04 -4.70
C GLU A 87 -14.42 -10.87 -5.59
N SER A 88 -14.49 -11.09 -6.90
CA SER A 88 -14.30 -10.03 -7.89
C SER A 88 -15.32 -10.26 -9.00
N VAL A 89 -16.20 -9.27 -9.24
CA VAL A 89 -17.27 -9.36 -10.23
C VAL A 89 -17.24 -8.08 -11.08
N ALA A 90 -17.35 -8.27 -12.39
CA ALA A 90 -17.44 -7.14 -13.31
C ALA A 90 -18.92 -6.87 -13.62
N TYR A 91 -19.30 -5.60 -13.61
CA TYR A 91 -20.66 -5.15 -13.94
C TYR A 91 -20.64 -4.45 -15.30
N ARG A 92 -21.77 -4.47 -15.96
CA ARG A 92 -21.95 -3.79 -17.25
C ARG A 92 -23.02 -2.73 -17.15
#